data_54e6817e711ad62e969a5accbd7c7da1
#
_entry.id   54e6817e711ad62e969a5accbd7c7da1
#
_cell.length_a   1.000
_cell.length_b   1.000
_cell.length_c   1.000
_cell.angle_alpha   90.00
_cell.angle_beta   90.00
_cell.angle_gamma   90.00
#
_symmetry.space_group_name_H-M   'P 1'
#
loop_
_entity.id
_entity.type
_entity.pdbx_description
1 polymer ?
#
loop_
_entity_poly.entity_id
_entity_poly.type
_entity_poly.pdbx_seq_one_letter_code
_entity_poly.pdbx_strand_id
1 'polypeptide(L)'
;MANRTKQQGSNSIDDITIKLRFNHRFYTRSYPDIAHLDEASAKDHFVNTGIHEERFCSAYHFFSEKKPEYADSISIKKFRRLNKIPSNVSPLKTCDLILKHLSYGLPSKEDTAFFTSPTKRSTIGKHGQIHPWAAQFNSPNTKVLEIGSRCVSSQAHWKRFFPDVQYTGIDIIDGDNVDLVADAHKLSEYFTKESFDLVISFAVFEHLAMPWVVAEEISRVLKVGGHAAVETHFSYSEHELPWHFFQFNSTALECLFNEALGFDI
;
A
#
# COMPACT_ATOMS: atom_id res chain seq x y z
N MET A 1 -32.06 24.30 -41.03
CA MET A 1 -32.41 23.97 -39.65
C MET A 1 -32.22 22.48 -39.50
N ALA A 2 -31.10 22.03 -38.95
CA ALA A 2 -30.78 20.61 -38.75
C ALA A 2 -30.82 20.33 -37.25
N ASN A 3 -31.84 19.56 -36.85
CA ASN A 3 -32.00 19.05 -35.49
C ASN A 3 -30.82 18.14 -35.15
N ARG A 4 -29.93 18.58 -34.27
CA ARG A 4 -29.00 17.74 -33.54
C ARG A 4 -29.71 17.16 -32.32
N THR A 5 -30.35 16.04 -32.47
CA THR A 5 -30.77 15.20 -31.35
C THR A 5 -29.51 14.74 -30.62
N LYS A 6 -29.28 15.20 -29.40
CA LYS A 6 -28.34 14.64 -28.46
C LYS A 6 -28.83 13.25 -28.08
N GLN A 7 -28.19 12.20 -28.61
CA GLN A 7 -28.26 10.86 -28.02
C GLN A 7 -27.59 10.92 -26.65
N GLN A 8 -28.39 11.05 -25.59
CA GLN A 8 -28.01 10.61 -24.25
C GLN A 8 -27.99 9.08 -24.31
N GLY A 9 -26.81 8.49 -24.44
CA GLY A 9 -26.64 7.06 -24.27
C GLY A 9 -27.05 6.68 -22.86
N SER A 10 -28.16 5.97 -22.70
CA SER A 10 -28.50 5.28 -21.47
C SER A 10 -27.44 4.20 -21.26
N ASN A 11 -26.50 4.43 -20.33
CA ASN A 11 -25.63 3.35 -19.90
C ASN A 11 -26.49 2.21 -19.38
N SER A 12 -26.31 1.00 -19.90
CA SER A 12 -27.04 -0.16 -19.42
C SER A 12 -26.67 -0.44 -17.96
N ILE A 13 -27.55 -1.17 -17.23
CA ILE A 13 -27.26 -1.64 -15.85
C ILE A 13 -25.92 -2.36 -15.81
N ASP A 14 -25.66 -3.18 -16.83
CA ASP A 14 -24.40 -3.93 -16.93
C ASP A 14 -23.19 -3.01 -17.12
N ASP A 15 -23.27 -1.98 -17.97
CA ASP A 15 -22.15 -1.04 -18.16
C ASP A 15 -21.77 -0.33 -16.87
N ILE A 16 -22.75 0.14 -16.10
CA ILE A 16 -22.52 0.81 -14.82
C ILE A 16 -21.94 -0.15 -13.80
N THR A 17 -22.51 -1.33 -13.68
CA THR A 17 -22.11 -2.32 -12.68
C THR A 17 -20.72 -2.91 -12.98
N ILE A 18 -20.36 -3.08 -14.25
CA ILE A 18 -19.02 -3.48 -14.67
C ILE A 18 -18.01 -2.37 -14.35
N LYS A 19 -18.29 -1.13 -14.75
CA LYS A 19 -17.39 0.00 -14.53
C LYS A 19 -17.07 0.22 -13.04
N LEU A 20 -18.05 0.08 -12.16
CA LEU A 20 -17.90 0.27 -10.73
C LEU A 20 -17.56 -1.03 -9.98
N ARG A 21 -17.31 -2.12 -10.73
CA ARG A 21 -16.96 -3.45 -10.17
C ARG A 21 -17.95 -3.88 -9.09
N PHE A 22 -19.24 -3.86 -9.42
CA PHE A 22 -20.31 -4.23 -8.49
C PHE A 22 -20.00 -5.55 -7.76
N ASN A 23 -20.13 -5.52 -6.45
CA ASN A 23 -19.93 -6.70 -5.61
C ASN A 23 -21.16 -6.94 -4.73
N HIS A 24 -21.92 -7.99 -5.03
CA HIS A 24 -23.15 -8.32 -4.35
C HIS A 24 -22.98 -8.44 -2.82
N ARG A 25 -21.96 -9.19 -2.36
CA ARG A 25 -21.68 -9.37 -0.94
C ARG A 25 -21.27 -8.07 -0.25
N PHE A 26 -20.51 -7.22 -0.93
CA PHE A 26 -20.18 -5.91 -0.40
C PHE A 26 -21.44 -5.07 -0.23
N TYR A 27 -22.24 -4.98 -1.27
CA TYR A 27 -23.41 -4.12 -1.31
C TYR A 27 -24.47 -4.54 -0.27
N THR A 28 -24.92 -5.79 -0.29
CA THR A 28 -25.96 -6.28 0.62
C THR A 28 -25.50 -6.36 2.08
N ARG A 29 -24.21 -6.52 2.36
CA ARG A 29 -23.71 -6.50 3.74
C ARG A 29 -23.38 -5.10 4.26
N SER A 30 -23.31 -4.12 3.38
CA SER A 30 -23.09 -2.71 3.77
C SER A 30 -24.39 -1.99 4.12
N TYR A 31 -25.52 -2.46 3.57
CA TYR A 31 -26.82 -1.82 3.71
C TYR A 31 -27.87 -2.85 4.17
N PRO A 32 -28.25 -2.83 5.45
CA PRO A 32 -29.14 -3.85 6.04
C PRO A 32 -30.53 -3.94 5.41
N ASP A 33 -31.05 -2.85 4.89
CA ASP A 33 -32.35 -2.74 4.22
C ASP A 33 -32.46 -3.61 2.96
N ILE A 34 -31.34 -3.88 2.31
CA ILE A 34 -31.25 -4.68 1.07
C ILE A 34 -30.53 -6.02 1.28
N ALA A 35 -30.28 -6.42 2.52
CA ALA A 35 -29.54 -7.64 2.84
C ALA A 35 -30.18 -8.92 2.28
N HIS A 36 -31.46 -8.88 1.96
CA HIS A 36 -32.25 -9.99 1.45
C HIS A 36 -32.24 -10.12 -0.09
N LEU A 37 -31.71 -9.12 -0.81
CA LEU A 37 -31.73 -9.13 -2.27
C LEU A 37 -30.72 -10.12 -2.85
N ASP A 38 -31.15 -10.83 -3.89
CA ASP A 38 -30.25 -11.60 -4.75
C ASP A 38 -29.38 -10.67 -5.62
N GLU A 39 -28.44 -11.25 -6.37
CA GLU A 39 -27.46 -10.46 -7.13
C GLU A 39 -28.12 -9.60 -8.23
N ALA A 40 -29.12 -10.13 -8.93
CA ALA A 40 -29.79 -9.41 -10.00
C ALA A 40 -30.61 -8.24 -9.44
N SER A 41 -31.42 -8.50 -8.40
CA SER A 41 -32.22 -7.49 -7.71
C SER A 41 -31.34 -6.43 -7.04
N ALA A 42 -30.19 -6.82 -6.50
CA ALA A 42 -29.26 -5.90 -5.88
C ALA A 42 -28.57 -4.97 -6.91
N LYS A 43 -28.25 -5.47 -8.11
CA LYS A 43 -27.74 -4.66 -9.22
C LYS A 43 -28.77 -3.64 -9.70
N ASP A 44 -29.99 -4.11 -9.91
CA ASP A 44 -31.11 -3.25 -10.30
C ASP A 44 -31.38 -2.16 -9.26
N HIS A 45 -31.46 -2.54 -7.99
CA HIS A 45 -31.62 -1.59 -6.89
C HIS A 45 -30.46 -0.55 -6.87
N PHE A 46 -29.20 -1.01 -7.06
CA PHE A 46 -28.06 -0.11 -7.05
C PHE A 46 -28.18 0.96 -8.14
N VAL A 47 -28.48 0.55 -9.37
CA VAL A 47 -28.55 1.47 -10.51
C VAL A 47 -29.74 2.42 -10.41
N ASN A 48 -30.91 1.95 -9.99
CA ASN A 48 -32.13 2.72 -9.97
C ASN A 48 -32.35 3.53 -8.68
N THR A 49 -31.73 3.14 -7.59
CA THR A 49 -31.92 3.75 -6.26
C THR A 49 -30.61 4.07 -5.58
N GLY A 50 -29.73 3.08 -5.45
CA GLY A 50 -28.53 3.20 -4.63
C GLY A 50 -27.57 4.29 -5.07
N ILE A 51 -27.43 4.54 -6.39
CA ILE A 51 -26.62 5.65 -6.92
C ILE A 51 -27.18 7.00 -6.46
N HIS A 52 -28.49 7.18 -6.48
CA HIS A 52 -29.15 8.41 -6.05
C HIS A 52 -29.07 8.62 -4.52
N GLU A 53 -28.91 7.53 -3.78
CA GLU A 53 -28.69 7.54 -2.33
C GLU A 53 -27.20 7.57 -1.96
N GLU A 54 -26.32 7.82 -2.93
CA GLU A 54 -24.86 7.86 -2.74
C GLU A 54 -24.26 6.57 -2.11
N ARG A 55 -24.88 5.41 -2.41
CA ARG A 55 -24.40 4.12 -1.91
C ARG A 55 -23.25 3.58 -2.74
N PHE A 56 -22.27 3.01 -2.07
CA PHE A 56 -21.13 2.32 -2.71
C PHE A 56 -21.44 0.85 -2.97
N CYS A 57 -21.21 0.38 -4.20
CA CYS A 57 -21.50 -1.01 -4.58
C CYS A 57 -20.29 -1.95 -4.47
N SER A 58 -19.11 -1.42 -4.23
CA SER A 58 -17.87 -2.18 -4.08
C SER A 58 -16.82 -1.36 -3.35
N ALA A 59 -15.74 -2.00 -2.92
CA ALA A 59 -14.57 -1.29 -2.43
C ALA A 59 -13.94 -0.42 -3.52
N TYR A 60 -13.84 -0.94 -4.74
CA TYR A 60 -13.33 -0.18 -5.88
C TYR A 60 -14.13 1.11 -6.08
N HIS A 61 -15.47 1.04 -6.08
CA HIS A 61 -16.33 2.23 -6.19
C HIS A 61 -16.06 3.24 -5.07
N PHE A 62 -16.00 2.77 -3.81
CA PHE A 62 -15.70 3.63 -2.66
C PHE A 62 -14.36 4.36 -2.82
N PHE A 63 -13.29 3.61 -3.12
CA PHE A 63 -11.97 4.21 -3.22
C PHE A 63 -11.77 5.01 -4.51
N SER A 64 -12.43 4.67 -5.62
CA SER A 64 -12.36 5.48 -6.84
C SER A 64 -12.89 6.91 -6.66
N GLU A 65 -13.79 7.11 -5.68
CA GLU A 65 -14.28 8.45 -5.32
C GLU A 65 -13.49 9.12 -4.19
N LYS A 66 -13.06 8.34 -3.20
CA LYS A 66 -12.44 8.89 -1.97
C LYS A 66 -10.91 9.00 -2.06
N LYS A 67 -10.26 8.05 -2.73
CA LYS A 67 -8.82 7.91 -2.89
C LYS A 67 -8.51 7.14 -4.17
N PRO A 68 -8.66 7.77 -5.36
CA PRO A 68 -8.55 7.09 -6.66
C PRO A 68 -7.25 6.33 -6.86
N GLU A 69 -6.15 6.84 -6.32
CA GLU A 69 -4.82 6.25 -6.39
C GLU A 69 -4.72 4.86 -5.77
N TYR A 70 -5.64 4.51 -4.86
CA TYR A 70 -5.66 3.21 -4.18
C TYR A 70 -6.75 2.26 -4.67
N ALA A 71 -7.66 2.71 -5.55
CA ALA A 71 -8.86 1.96 -5.92
C ALA A 71 -8.58 0.53 -6.42
N ASP A 72 -7.47 0.34 -7.14
CA ASP A 72 -7.07 -0.94 -7.70
C ASP A 72 -6.24 -1.82 -6.76
N SER A 73 -5.64 -1.25 -5.71
CA SER A 73 -4.67 -1.94 -4.86
C SER A 73 -5.26 -2.44 -3.53
N ILE A 74 -6.41 -1.90 -3.09
CA ILE A 74 -6.96 -2.20 -1.78
C ILE A 74 -7.63 -3.57 -1.71
N SER A 75 -7.25 -4.35 -0.70
CA SER A 75 -7.87 -5.63 -0.36
C SER A 75 -8.55 -5.58 0.99
N ILE A 76 -9.88 -5.36 1.01
CA ILE A 76 -10.70 -5.43 2.24
C ILE A 76 -10.50 -6.77 2.95
N LYS A 77 -10.46 -7.89 2.21
CA LYS A 77 -10.29 -9.22 2.80
C LYS A 77 -8.97 -9.34 3.55
N LYS A 78 -7.88 -8.84 2.95
CA LYS A 78 -6.56 -8.85 3.56
C LYS A 78 -6.53 -7.97 4.80
N PHE A 79 -7.00 -6.72 4.70
CA PHE A 79 -7.09 -5.78 5.81
C PHE A 79 -7.87 -6.35 7.00
N ARG A 80 -9.06 -6.95 6.75
CA ARG A 80 -9.87 -7.57 7.80
C ARG A 80 -9.16 -8.71 8.52
N ARG A 81 -8.48 -9.58 7.76
CA ARG A 81 -7.76 -10.73 8.32
C ARG A 81 -6.65 -10.27 9.27
N LEU A 82 -5.83 -9.33 8.84
CA LEU A 82 -4.65 -8.89 9.57
C LEU A 82 -5.04 -8.04 10.78
N ASN A 83 -6.00 -7.15 10.64
CA ASN A 83 -6.49 -6.35 11.77
C ASN A 83 -7.56 -7.08 12.62
N LYS A 84 -7.79 -8.39 12.39
CA LYS A 84 -8.76 -9.20 13.14
C LYS A 84 -10.13 -8.54 13.26
N ILE A 85 -10.58 -7.86 12.20
CA ILE A 85 -11.85 -7.15 12.19
C ILE A 85 -13.00 -8.16 12.26
N PRO A 86 -13.91 -8.04 13.25
CA PRO A 86 -15.01 -8.96 13.44
C PRO A 86 -15.92 -9.11 12.20
N SER A 87 -16.51 -10.28 12.02
CA SER A 87 -17.35 -10.59 10.86
C SER A 87 -18.62 -9.74 10.75
N ASN A 88 -19.10 -9.20 11.87
CA ASN A 88 -20.28 -8.33 11.95
C ASN A 88 -20.02 -6.88 11.53
N VAL A 89 -18.75 -6.46 11.40
CA VAL A 89 -18.41 -5.16 10.84
C VAL A 89 -18.71 -5.17 9.34
N SER A 90 -19.45 -4.17 8.86
CA SER A 90 -19.82 -4.12 7.44
C SER A 90 -18.61 -3.89 6.52
N PRO A 91 -18.69 -4.29 5.25
CA PRO A 91 -17.62 -4.00 4.28
C PRO A 91 -17.39 -2.49 4.10
N LEU A 92 -18.44 -1.69 4.08
CA LEU A 92 -18.33 -0.23 3.96
C LEU A 92 -17.61 0.38 5.17
N LYS A 93 -17.97 -0.04 6.39
CA LYS A 93 -17.23 0.40 7.60
C LYS A 93 -15.77 -0.02 7.55
N THR A 94 -15.46 -1.17 6.97
CA THR A 94 -14.07 -1.58 6.75
C THR A 94 -13.35 -0.66 5.76
N CYS A 95 -14.01 -0.18 4.70
CA CYS A 95 -13.45 0.82 3.79
C CYS A 95 -13.18 2.14 4.51
N ASP A 96 -14.07 2.58 5.40
CA ASP A 96 -13.83 3.78 6.22
C ASP A 96 -12.60 3.63 7.12
N LEU A 97 -12.42 2.46 7.74
CA LEU A 97 -11.24 2.18 8.56
C LEU A 97 -9.95 2.22 7.72
N ILE A 98 -9.96 1.62 6.53
CA ILE A 98 -8.84 1.68 5.60
C ILE A 98 -8.58 3.13 5.18
N LEU A 99 -9.62 3.89 4.83
CA LEU A 99 -9.47 5.29 4.44
C LEU A 99 -8.85 6.14 5.56
N LYS A 100 -9.27 5.95 6.81
CA LYS A 100 -8.66 6.59 7.98
C LYS A 100 -7.20 6.21 8.14
N HIS A 101 -6.88 4.94 7.97
CA HIS A 101 -5.51 4.44 8.02
C HIS A 101 -4.64 5.08 6.93
N LEU A 102 -5.10 5.11 5.69
CA LEU A 102 -4.41 5.77 4.57
C LEU A 102 -4.27 7.29 4.75
N SER A 103 -5.21 7.91 5.44
CA SER A 103 -5.18 9.34 5.72
C SER A 103 -4.42 9.68 7.00
N TYR A 104 -3.82 8.70 7.66
CA TYR A 104 -3.12 8.83 8.94
C TYR A 104 -3.98 9.50 10.03
N GLY A 105 -5.31 9.41 9.89
CA GLY A 105 -6.25 9.87 10.90
C GLY A 105 -6.22 8.97 12.13
N LEU A 106 -6.25 9.57 13.31
CA LEU A 106 -6.41 8.80 14.53
C LEU A 106 -7.79 8.11 14.54
N PRO A 107 -7.85 6.81 14.87
CA PRO A 107 -9.12 6.11 14.97
C PRO A 107 -9.98 6.71 16.10
N SER A 108 -11.28 6.79 15.88
CA SER A 108 -12.22 7.16 16.94
C SER A 108 -12.33 6.06 17.99
N LYS A 109 -12.98 6.34 19.12
CA LYS A 109 -13.25 5.32 20.14
C LYS A 109 -14.05 4.14 19.58
N GLU A 110 -14.98 4.43 18.69
CA GLU A 110 -15.81 3.43 18.00
C GLU A 110 -14.96 2.58 17.05
N ASP A 111 -13.99 3.19 16.37
CA ASP A 111 -13.07 2.46 15.49
C ASP A 111 -12.16 1.53 16.30
N THR A 112 -11.61 2.01 17.42
CA THR A 112 -10.72 1.19 18.27
C THR A 112 -11.42 -0.01 18.90
N ALA A 113 -12.75 0.00 19.02
CA ALA A 113 -13.52 -1.16 19.49
C ALA A 113 -13.40 -2.38 18.54
N PHE A 114 -13.00 -2.18 17.29
CA PHE A 114 -12.80 -3.26 16.32
C PHE A 114 -11.36 -3.80 16.28
N PHE A 115 -10.41 -3.07 16.87
CA PHE A 115 -9.02 -3.51 16.93
C PHE A 115 -8.82 -4.37 18.18
N THR A 116 -8.71 -5.66 17.98
CA THR A 116 -8.45 -6.59 19.07
C THR A 116 -6.95 -6.77 19.28
N SER A 117 -6.43 -6.20 20.34
CA SER A 117 -5.13 -6.50 20.96
C SER A 117 -3.85 -6.39 20.12
N PRO A 118 -2.76 -6.05 20.78
CA PRO A 118 -1.52 -5.74 20.10
C PRO A 118 -1.01 -6.92 19.29
N THR A 119 -0.62 -6.63 18.08
CA THR A 119 0.23 -7.49 17.27
C THR A 119 1.40 -7.99 18.10
N LYS A 120 1.74 -9.26 17.96
CA LYS A 120 2.96 -9.80 18.55
C LYS A 120 4.11 -8.92 18.09
N ARG A 121 4.77 -8.28 19.04
CA ARG A 121 5.99 -7.52 18.76
C ARG A 121 6.99 -8.47 18.11
N SER A 122 7.35 -8.18 16.87
CA SER A 122 8.51 -8.80 16.25
C SER A 122 9.73 -8.38 17.09
N THR A 123 10.44 -9.36 17.61
CA THR A 123 11.76 -9.13 18.20
C THR A 123 12.76 -9.03 17.07
N ILE A 124 12.69 -7.96 16.33
CA ILE A 124 13.68 -7.68 15.31
C ILE A 124 14.85 -7.05 16.00
N GLY A 125 15.96 -7.48 15.67
CA GLY A 125 17.10 -6.72 15.96
C GLY A 125 18.37 -7.48 16.00
N LYS A 126 18.87 -7.85 14.87
CA LYS A 126 20.32 -7.94 14.66
C LYS A 126 20.54 -8.00 13.14
N HIS A 127 21.35 -7.10 12.62
CA HIS A 127 21.85 -7.14 11.23
C HIS A 127 22.26 -8.56 10.77
N GLY A 128 22.69 -9.42 11.70
CA GLY A 128 23.04 -10.80 11.42
C GLY A 128 21.91 -11.73 10.92
N GLN A 129 20.65 -11.31 11.00
CA GLN A 129 19.52 -12.09 10.47
C GLN A 129 19.17 -11.70 9.02
N ILE A 130 19.55 -10.50 8.59
CA ILE A 130 19.28 -10.02 7.23
C ILE A 130 20.09 -10.86 6.21
N HIS A 131 21.31 -11.25 6.54
CA HIS A 131 22.18 -11.98 5.63
C HIS A 131 21.62 -13.35 5.19
N PRO A 132 21.18 -14.25 6.09
CA PRO A 132 20.58 -15.51 5.70
C PRO A 132 19.25 -15.32 4.94
N TRP A 133 18.49 -14.31 5.30
CA TRP A 133 17.26 -13.99 4.62
C TRP A 133 17.53 -13.45 3.21
N ALA A 134 18.47 -12.51 3.05
CA ALA A 134 18.86 -11.95 1.77
C ALA A 134 19.39 -13.01 0.79
N ALA A 135 20.09 -14.02 1.29
CA ALA A 135 20.62 -15.12 0.47
C ALA A 135 19.52 -15.88 -0.31
N GLN A 136 18.28 -15.89 0.19
CA GLN A 136 17.15 -16.53 -0.49
C GLN A 136 16.79 -15.84 -1.81
N PHE A 137 17.16 -14.57 -1.98
CA PHE A 137 16.89 -13.77 -3.17
C PHE A 137 18.06 -13.75 -4.15
N ASN A 138 19.19 -14.38 -3.83
CA ASN A 138 20.38 -14.35 -4.67
C ASN A 138 20.24 -15.29 -5.87
N SER A 139 19.66 -14.79 -6.96
CA SER A 139 19.44 -15.51 -8.21
C SER A 139 19.60 -14.56 -9.40
N PRO A 140 20.14 -15.00 -10.56
CA PRO A 140 20.34 -14.15 -11.75
C PRO A 140 19.07 -13.51 -12.30
N ASN A 141 17.91 -14.08 -12.01
CA ASN A 141 16.62 -13.56 -12.43
C ASN A 141 15.98 -12.59 -11.44
N THR A 142 16.55 -12.45 -10.25
CA THR A 142 16.04 -11.56 -9.20
C THR A 142 16.49 -10.13 -9.47
N LYS A 143 15.56 -9.19 -9.44
CA LYS A 143 15.82 -7.75 -9.51
C LYS A 143 15.71 -7.14 -8.13
N VAL A 144 16.79 -6.52 -7.68
CA VAL A 144 16.89 -5.87 -6.36
C VAL A 144 17.07 -4.37 -6.55
N LEU A 145 16.27 -3.60 -5.83
CA LEU A 145 16.44 -2.15 -5.67
C LEU A 145 16.93 -1.85 -4.26
N GLU A 146 18.04 -1.15 -4.13
CA GLU A 146 18.49 -0.54 -2.87
C GLU A 146 18.20 0.96 -2.89
N ILE A 147 17.41 1.43 -1.91
CA ILE A 147 17.15 2.85 -1.67
C ILE A 147 18.13 3.33 -0.60
N GLY A 148 18.86 4.42 -0.89
CA GLY A 148 19.94 4.92 -0.04
C GLY A 148 21.20 4.08 -0.16
N SER A 149 21.58 3.73 -1.39
CA SER A 149 22.69 2.81 -1.66
C SER A 149 24.06 3.43 -1.51
N ARG A 150 24.16 4.76 -1.39
CA ARG A 150 25.43 5.48 -1.29
C ARG A 150 26.23 5.01 -0.08
N CYS A 151 27.46 4.62 -0.32
CA CYS A 151 28.37 4.19 0.73
C CYS A 151 28.84 5.39 1.58
N VAL A 152 28.18 5.61 2.72
CA VAL A 152 28.54 6.66 3.68
C VAL A 152 29.50 6.12 4.74
N SER A 153 29.37 4.86 5.12
CA SER A 153 30.28 4.18 6.04
C SER A 153 30.97 3.04 5.33
N SER A 154 32.26 2.81 5.63
CA SER A 154 33.12 1.81 4.98
C SER A 154 32.64 0.35 5.10
N GLN A 155 31.53 0.09 5.77
CA GLN A 155 31.02 -1.26 6.06
C GLN A 155 29.70 -1.61 5.38
N ALA A 156 29.04 -0.69 4.70
CA ALA A 156 27.64 -0.83 4.28
C ALA A 156 27.43 -1.11 2.79
N HIS A 157 28.15 -2.07 2.23
CA HIS A 157 27.82 -2.50 0.87
C HIS A 157 26.87 -3.73 0.93
N TRP A 158 25.60 -3.48 0.94
CA TRP A 158 24.59 -4.56 0.90
C TRP A 158 24.67 -5.35 -0.41
N LYS A 159 25.05 -4.74 -1.52
CA LYS A 159 25.27 -5.36 -2.83
C LYS A 159 26.16 -6.61 -2.75
N ARG A 160 27.10 -6.67 -1.81
CA ARG A 160 27.98 -7.84 -1.62
C ARG A 160 27.25 -9.13 -1.22
N PHE A 161 26.02 -9.01 -0.67
CA PHE A 161 25.20 -10.17 -0.30
C PHE A 161 24.32 -10.67 -1.44
N PHE A 162 24.36 -9.97 -2.57
CA PHE A 162 23.57 -10.23 -3.77
C PHE A 162 24.47 -10.33 -5.01
N PRO A 163 25.49 -11.22 -5.04
CA PRO A 163 26.47 -11.26 -6.14
C PRO A 163 25.87 -11.66 -7.48
N ASP A 164 24.75 -12.40 -7.48
CA ASP A 164 24.17 -12.98 -8.69
C ASP A 164 22.87 -12.30 -9.17
N VAL A 165 22.43 -11.22 -8.52
CA VAL A 165 21.16 -10.55 -8.88
C VAL A 165 21.36 -9.40 -9.85
N GLN A 166 20.26 -8.96 -10.46
CA GLN A 166 20.22 -7.67 -11.17
C GLN A 166 19.99 -6.56 -10.13
N TYR A 167 21.09 -6.01 -9.64
CA TYR A 167 21.08 -5.01 -8.58
C TYR A 167 21.05 -3.60 -9.14
N THR A 168 20.16 -2.75 -8.55
CA THR A 168 20.11 -1.32 -8.83
C THR A 168 20.17 -0.56 -7.51
N GLY A 169 21.21 0.22 -7.30
CA GLY A 169 21.35 1.12 -6.16
C GLY A 169 20.96 2.54 -6.53
N ILE A 170 20.10 3.16 -5.72
CA ILE A 170 19.73 4.57 -5.86
C ILE A 170 20.03 5.37 -4.60
N ASP A 171 20.40 6.62 -4.80
CA ASP A 171 20.53 7.62 -3.73
C ASP A 171 20.15 9.00 -4.30
N ILE A 172 19.82 9.94 -3.42
CA ILE A 172 19.57 11.34 -3.82
C ILE A 172 20.86 12.07 -4.20
N ILE A 173 22.00 11.53 -3.78
CA ILE A 173 23.34 12.08 -4.01
C ILE A 173 24.19 11.03 -4.70
N ASP A 174 24.98 11.42 -5.70
CA ASP A 174 25.93 10.57 -6.38
C ASP A 174 27.05 10.08 -5.45
N GLY A 175 27.55 8.88 -5.69
CA GLY A 175 28.65 8.28 -4.92
C GLY A 175 28.85 6.80 -5.16
N ASP A 176 29.76 6.20 -4.40
CA ASP A 176 30.03 4.78 -4.48
C ASP A 176 28.78 3.96 -4.21
N ASN A 177 28.54 2.93 -5.04
CA ASN A 177 27.38 2.03 -5.02
C ASN A 177 26.04 2.68 -5.48
N VAL A 178 26.06 3.87 -6.07
CA VAL A 178 24.91 4.53 -6.67
C VAL A 178 24.92 4.27 -8.18
N ASP A 179 23.98 3.46 -8.65
CA ASP A 179 23.81 3.17 -10.08
C ASP A 179 22.94 4.26 -10.75
N LEU A 180 22.05 4.92 -9.97
CA LEU A 180 21.17 5.98 -10.44
C LEU A 180 20.92 7.00 -9.33
N VAL A 181 21.17 8.28 -9.62
CA VAL A 181 20.76 9.38 -8.73
C VAL A 181 19.26 9.58 -8.90
N ALA A 182 18.50 9.31 -7.86
CA ALA A 182 17.05 9.33 -7.91
C ALA A 182 16.43 9.69 -6.55
N ASP A 183 15.28 10.38 -6.61
CA ASP A 183 14.47 10.69 -5.44
C ASP A 183 13.53 9.50 -5.14
N ALA A 184 13.69 8.89 -3.98
CA ALA A 184 12.85 7.77 -3.56
C ALA A 184 11.35 8.10 -3.45
N HIS A 185 11.00 9.39 -3.30
CA HIS A 185 9.61 9.84 -3.32
C HIS A 185 8.95 9.78 -4.71
N LYS A 186 9.70 9.38 -5.75
CA LYS A 186 9.29 9.40 -7.16
C LYS A 186 9.77 8.17 -7.94
N LEU A 187 9.84 7.00 -7.29
CA LEU A 187 10.36 5.78 -7.93
C LEU A 187 9.64 5.45 -9.23
N SER A 188 8.34 5.73 -9.32
CA SER A 188 7.53 5.52 -10.51
C SER A 188 7.88 6.42 -11.71
N GLU A 189 8.67 7.50 -11.50
CA GLU A 189 9.23 8.29 -12.59
C GLU A 189 10.45 7.61 -13.22
N TYR A 190 11.15 6.75 -12.49
CA TYR A 190 12.40 6.11 -12.91
C TYR A 190 12.17 4.63 -13.30
N PHE A 191 11.22 3.95 -12.68
CA PHE A 191 10.99 2.52 -12.82
C PHE A 191 9.54 2.23 -13.19
N THR A 192 9.36 1.22 -14.04
CA THR A 192 8.02 0.74 -14.36
C THR A 192 7.39 -0.01 -13.18
N LYS A 193 6.08 -0.04 -13.14
CA LYS A 193 5.31 -0.80 -12.15
C LYS A 193 5.76 -2.28 -12.13
N GLU A 194 5.81 -2.86 -10.94
CA GLU A 194 6.11 -4.29 -10.75
C GLU A 194 7.46 -4.73 -11.36
N SER A 195 8.50 -3.90 -11.20
CA SER A 195 9.83 -4.15 -11.77
C SER A 195 10.72 -5.00 -10.89
N PHE A 196 10.57 -4.91 -9.55
CA PHE A 196 11.52 -5.49 -8.61
C PHE A 196 10.92 -6.66 -7.82
N ASP A 197 11.75 -7.66 -7.57
CA ASP A 197 11.42 -8.79 -6.71
C ASP A 197 11.69 -8.47 -5.24
N LEU A 198 12.66 -7.60 -4.98
CA LEU A 198 13.08 -7.17 -3.66
C LEU A 198 13.43 -5.68 -3.67
N VAL A 199 12.93 -4.94 -2.69
CA VAL A 199 13.38 -3.58 -2.37
C VAL A 199 13.99 -3.60 -0.98
N ILE A 200 15.19 -3.05 -0.82
CA ILE A 200 15.87 -2.91 0.46
C ILE A 200 16.17 -1.44 0.75
N SER A 201 16.09 -1.05 2.02
CA SER A 201 16.44 0.29 2.49
C SER A 201 16.89 0.22 3.95
N PHE A 202 18.13 0.58 4.22
CA PHE A 202 18.75 0.45 5.55
C PHE A 202 19.32 1.79 6.00
N ALA A 203 18.86 2.29 7.16
CA ALA A 203 19.24 3.58 7.74
C ALA A 203 19.02 4.76 6.76
N VAL A 204 17.82 4.83 6.18
CA VAL A 204 17.40 5.87 5.20
C VAL A 204 16.07 6.49 5.56
N PHE A 205 15.11 5.69 6.08
CA PHE A 205 13.75 6.17 6.32
C PHE A 205 13.69 7.32 7.31
N GLU A 206 14.61 7.40 8.24
CA GLU A 206 14.78 8.53 9.17
C GLU A 206 15.12 9.84 8.45
N HIS A 207 15.69 9.78 7.24
CA HIS A 207 16.08 10.91 6.41
C HIS A 207 15.06 11.27 5.32
N LEU A 208 13.94 10.54 5.23
CA LEU A 208 12.90 10.81 4.25
C LEU A 208 11.90 11.82 4.80
N ALA A 209 11.70 12.93 4.10
CA ALA A 209 10.76 13.95 4.52
C ALA A 209 9.29 13.47 4.52
N MET A 210 8.94 12.55 3.61
CA MET A 210 7.61 11.97 3.44
C MET A 210 7.72 10.44 3.29
N PRO A 211 8.09 9.70 4.36
CA PRO A 211 8.33 8.26 4.29
C PRO A 211 7.10 7.46 3.83
N TRP A 212 5.90 7.97 4.06
CA TRP A 212 4.65 7.36 3.56
C TRP A 212 4.56 7.40 2.03
N VAL A 213 5.05 8.46 1.38
CA VAL A 213 5.11 8.54 -0.09
C VAL A 213 6.09 7.50 -0.63
N VAL A 214 7.23 7.33 0.04
CA VAL A 214 8.23 6.32 -0.36
C VAL A 214 7.67 4.91 -0.18
N ALA A 215 6.91 4.62 0.87
CA ALA A 215 6.24 3.34 1.03
C ALA A 215 5.23 3.04 -0.09
N GLU A 216 4.47 4.07 -0.53
CA GLU A 216 3.58 3.97 -1.68
C GLU A 216 4.35 3.69 -2.99
N GLU A 217 5.44 4.40 -3.21
CA GLU A 217 6.29 4.21 -4.38
C GLU A 217 6.93 2.80 -4.40
N ILE A 218 7.40 2.31 -3.25
CA ILE A 218 7.88 0.93 -3.10
C ILE A 218 6.79 -0.06 -3.49
N SER A 219 5.56 0.13 -3.01
CA SER A 219 4.40 -0.72 -3.38
C SER A 219 4.17 -0.76 -4.89
N ARG A 220 4.37 0.37 -5.59
CA ARG A 220 4.17 0.46 -7.04
C ARG A 220 5.24 -0.28 -7.84
N VAL A 221 6.50 -0.19 -7.41
CA VAL A 221 7.62 -0.79 -8.16
C VAL A 221 7.88 -2.24 -7.80
N LEU A 222 7.37 -2.73 -6.66
CA LEU A 222 7.44 -4.13 -6.27
C LEU A 222 6.46 -4.98 -7.08
N LYS A 223 6.92 -6.14 -7.53
CA LYS A 223 6.06 -7.18 -8.11
C LYS A 223 5.07 -7.72 -7.08
N VAL A 224 3.96 -8.25 -7.55
CA VAL A 224 3.06 -9.04 -6.69
C VAL A 224 3.83 -10.25 -6.15
N GLY A 225 3.86 -10.41 -4.84
CA GLY A 225 4.67 -11.42 -4.14
C GLY A 225 6.13 -11.02 -3.94
N GLY A 226 6.53 -9.81 -4.37
CA GLY A 226 7.84 -9.24 -4.05
C GLY A 226 7.97 -8.85 -2.57
N HIS A 227 9.18 -8.55 -2.14
CA HIS A 227 9.50 -8.30 -0.74
C HIS A 227 10.11 -6.92 -0.54
N ALA A 228 9.80 -6.28 0.59
CA ALA A 228 10.48 -5.08 1.06
C ALA A 228 11.19 -5.38 2.39
N ALA A 229 12.45 -4.97 2.52
CA ALA A 229 13.17 -5.02 3.78
C ALA A 229 13.64 -3.61 4.14
N VAL A 230 13.07 -3.09 5.21
CA VAL A 230 13.38 -1.75 5.71
C VAL A 230 13.90 -1.85 7.13
N GLU A 231 15.05 -1.24 7.36
CA GLU A 231 15.62 -1.05 8.69
C GLU A 231 15.90 0.44 8.90
N THR A 232 15.49 0.97 10.03
CA THR A 232 15.68 2.37 10.40
C THR A 232 15.80 2.49 11.92
N HIS A 233 16.28 3.61 12.42
CA HIS A 233 16.58 3.78 13.83
C HIS A 233 15.31 3.95 14.69
N PHE A 234 15.20 3.12 15.73
CA PHE A 234 14.21 3.31 16.80
C PHE A 234 14.60 4.47 17.74
N SER A 235 15.90 4.56 18.07
CA SER A 235 16.45 5.61 18.91
C SER A 235 17.92 5.76 18.59
N TYR A 236 18.29 6.91 18.07
CA TYR A 236 19.66 7.27 17.74
C TYR A 236 19.84 8.78 17.89
N SER A 237 21.09 9.25 18.05
CA SER A 237 21.37 10.69 18.05
C SER A 237 21.08 11.31 16.71
N GLU A 238 20.64 12.55 16.68
CA GLU A 238 20.47 13.31 15.44
C GLU A 238 21.78 13.34 14.66
N HIS A 239 21.68 13.06 13.37
CA HIS A 239 22.81 13.00 12.45
C HIS A 239 22.38 13.43 11.04
N GLU A 240 23.31 13.74 10.17
CA GLU A 240 23.06 14.24 8.81
C GLU A 240 22.06 15.40 8.73
N LEU A 241 22.09 16.28 9.75
CA LEU A 241 21.23 17.46 9.78
C LEU A 241 21.43 18.36 8.56
N PRO A 242 20.37 18.98 8.01
CA PRO A 242 19.00 19.06 8.55
C PRO A 242 18.05 17.95 8.11
N TRP A 243 18.52 16.88 7.52
CA TRP A 243 17.71 15.80 6.91
C TRP A 243 17.51 14.60 7.83
N HIS A 244 17.45 14.78 9.13
CA HIS A 244 17.00 13.77 10.09
C HIS A 244 15.62 14.17 10.61
N PHE A 245 14.58 13.50 10.12
CA PHE A 245 13.19 13.90 10.36
C PHE A 245 12.47 13.01 11.37
N PHE A 246 12.79 11.69 11.38
CA PHE A 246 12.00 10.72 12.13
C PHE A 246 12.87 9.71 12.88
N GLN A 247 12.23 9.09 13.89
CA GLN A 247 12.69 7.84 14.49
C GLN A 247 11.49 6.90 14.53
N PHE A 248 11.70 5.63 14.16
CA PHE A 248 10.61 4.71 13.93
C PHE A 248 10.61 3.57 14.94
N ASN A 249 9.46 3.27 15.53
CA ASN A 249 9.22 1.99 16.16
C ASN A 249 8.58 1.01 15.15
N SER A 250 8.45 -0.27 15.55
CA SER A 250 7.84 -1.29 14.70
C SER A 250 6.43 -0.91 14.24
N THR A 251 5.62 -0.34 15.13
CA THR A 251 4.25 0.09 14.81
C THR A 251 4.23 1.19 13.75
N ALA A 252 5.20 2.12 13.77
CA ALA A 252 5.31 3.15 12.75
C ALA A 252 5.64 2.56 11.37
N LEU A 253 6.54 1.57 11.32
CA LEU A 253 6.84 0.85 10.06
C LEU A 253 5.64 0.03 9.58
N GLU A 254 4.90 -0.64 10.47
CA GLU A 254 3.67 -1.33 10.15
C GLU A 254 2.59 -0.38 9.60
N CYS A 255 2.54 0.87 10.08
CA CYS A 255 1.67 1.90 9.52
C CYS A 255 2.08 2.33 8.11
N LEU A 256 3.38 2.43 7.83
CA LEU A 256 3.89 2.79 6.51
C LEU A 256 3.67 1.66 5.50
N PHE A 257 4.08 0.44 5.86
CA PHE A 257 4.01 -0.75 5.01
C PHE A 257 2.75 -1.54 5.34
N ASN A 258 1.60 -0.93 5.13
CA ASN A 258 0.32 -1.46 5.55
C ASN A 258 -0.37 -2.26 4.43
N GLU A 259 -1.41 -2.98 4.81
CA GLU A 259 -2.19 -3.84 3.93
C GLU A 259 -3.03 -3.10 2.89
N ALA A 260 -3.35 -1.84 3.15
CA ALA A 260 -4.03 -1.02 2.17
C ALA A 260 -3.13 -0.76 0.96
N LEU A 261 -1.80 -0.72 1.18
CA LEU A 261 -0.79 -0.66 0.13
C LEU A 261 -0.42 -2.05 -0.43
N GLY A 262 -1.03 -3.12 0.08
CA GLY A 262 -0.80 -4.48 -0.38
C GLY A 262 0.32 -5.23 0.36
N PHE A 263 0.93 -4.64 1.38
CA PHE A 263 1.96 -5.32 2.17
C PHE A 263 1.37 -6.32 3.17
N ASP A 264 2.09 -7.40 3.40
CA ASP A 264 1.85 -8.43 4.41
C ASP A 264 3.11 -8.50 5.29
N ILE A 265 3.02 -8.07 6.56
CA ILE A 265 4.15 -7.90 7.48
C ILE A 265 4.27 -9.10 8.43
#